data_35d7e1641c5717430395339fba4a8c44
#
_entry.id   35d7e1641c5717430395339fba4a8c44
#
_cell.length_a   1.000
_cell.length_b   1.000
_cell.length_c   1.000
_cell.angle_alpha   90.00
_cell.angle_beta   90.00
_cell.angle_gamma   90.00
#
_symmetry.space_group_name_H-M   'P 1'
#
loop_
_entity.id
_entity.type
_entity.pdbx_description
1 polymer ?
#
loop_
_entity_poly.entity_id
_entity_poly.type
_entity_poly.pdbx_seq_one_letter_code
_entity_poly.pdbx_strand_id
1 'polypeptide(L)'
;MSKRPDLFTSYQKEISIFPNNTQKFWFITLLIASIYVCFIASDYWLILLTNALLVSIAAWGLNIVSGLAGQINLAHGVFVGIGTYTSAVLGGVATRSVIGFELDLIIWLPLSGIAAALIGLILSLIHI
;
A
#
# COMPACT_ATOMS: atom_id res chain seq x y z
N MET A 1 -36.50 -3.67 17.79
CA MET A 1 -36.33 -4.89 17.00
C MET A 1 -34.92 -4.94 16.47
N SER A 2 -34.05 -5.75 17.05
CA SER A 2 -32.69 -5.96 16.58
C SER A 2 -32.75 -6.75 15.26
N LYS A 3 -32.38 -6.11 14.13
CA LYS A 3 -32.19 -6.84 12.87
C LYS A 3 -31.04 -7.82 13.08
N ARG A 4 -31.33 -9.11 12.98
CA ARG A 4 -30.28 -10.14 12.93
C ARG A 4 -29.39 -9.85 11.72
N PRO A 5 -28.06 -10.00 11.83
CA PRO A 5 -27.20 -9.85 10.67
C PRO A 5 -27.65 -10.84 9.59
N ASP A 6 -27.79 -10.35 8.36
CA ASP A 6 -28.19 -11.17 7.22
C ASP A 6 -27.14 -12.27 7.02
N LEU A 7 -27.51 -13.50 7.33
CA LEU A 7 -26.69 -14.67 7.04
C LEU A 7 -26.60 -14.86 5.53
N PHE A 8 -25.38 -14.79 4.99
CA PHE A 8 -25.15 -15.04 3.57
C PHE A 8 -25.44 -16.53 3.29
N THR A 9 -26.47 -16.79 2.52
CA THR A 9 -26.88 -18.14 2.11
C THR A 9 -26.27 -18.59 0.78
N SER A 10 -25.50 -17.71 0.12
CA SER A 10 -24.87 -17.97 -1.18
C SER A 10 -23.45 -17.41 -1.20
N TYR A 11 -22.50 -18.24 -1.62
CA TYR A 11 -21.07 -17.88 -1.79
C TYR A 11 -20.86 -16.66 -2.68
N GLN A 12 -21.66 -16.51 -3.74
CA GLN A 12 -21.59 -15.33 -4.63
C GLN A 12 -21.99 -14.02 -3.94
N LYS A 13 -22.85 -14.04 -2.93
CA LYS A 13 -23.20 -12.85 -2.13
C LYS A 13 -22.12 -12.50 -1.12
N GLU A 14 -21.42 -13.50 -0.61
CA GLU A 14 -20.32 -13.32 0.34
C GLU A 14 -19.06 -12.71 -0.32
N ILE A 15 -18.79 -13.06 -1.58
CA ILE A 15 -17.65 -12.53 -2.36
C ILE A 15 -17.91 -11.11 -2.90
N SER A 16 -19.16 -10.63 -2.90
CA SER A 16 -19.43 -9.30 -3.44
C SER A 16 -18.80 -8.23 -2.54
N ILE A 17 -17.81 -7.50 -3.07
CA ILE A 17 -17.09 -6.41 -2.38
C ILE A 17 -18.05 -5.30 -1.91
N PHE A 18 -19.14 -5.10 -2.64
CA PHE A 18 -20.17 -4.10 -2.32
C PHE A 18 -21.57 -4.71 -2.37
N PRO A 19 -22.01 -5.43 -1.33
CA PRO A 19 -23.34 -6.05 -1.30
C PRO A 19 -24.48 -5.02 -1.23
N ASN A 20 -24.23 -3.82 -0.68
CA ASN A 20 -25.24 -2.80 -0.46
C ASN A 20 -24.97 -1.52 -1.25
N ASN A 21 -26.03 -0.91 -1.81
CA ASN A 21 -25.95 0.38 -2.48
C ASN A 21 -25.44 1.51 -1.56
N THR A 22 -25.72 1.43 -0.27
CA THR A 22 -25.20 2.36 0.73
C THR A 22 -23.67 2.32 0.82
N GLN A 23 -23.07 1.12 0.74
CA GLN A 23 -21.60 0.96 0.75
C GLN A 23 -20.97 1.55 -0.52
N LYS A 24 -21.60 1.32 -1.68
CA LYS A 24 -21.18 1.93 -2.96
C LYS A 24 -21.22 3.45 -2.89
N PHE A 25 -22.30 4.00 -2.34
CA PHE A 25 -22.45 5.44 -2.18
C PHE A 25 -21.32 6.03 -1.32
N TRP A 26 -21.07 5.46 -0.14
CA TRP A 26 -20.01 5.93 0.75
C TRP A 26 -18.62 5.79 0.13
N PHE A 27 -18.36 4.69 -0.59
CA PHE A 27 -17.09 4.49 -1.28
C PHE A 27 -16.87 5.54 -2.38
N ILE A 28 -17.87 5.80 -3.21
CA ILE A 28 -17.80 6.82 -4.26
C ILE A 28 -17.63 8.22 -3.64
N THR A 29 -18.36 8.53 -2.57
CA THR A 29 -18.25 9.80 -1.85
C THR A 29 -16.84 10.00 -1.31
N LEU A 30 -16.25 8.96 -0.70
CA LEU A 30 -14.89 9.01 -0.18
C LEU A 30 -13.87 9.21 -1.31
N LEU A 31 -14.06 8.56 -2.45
CA LEU A 31 -13.19 8.69 -3.61
C LEU A 31 -13.24 10.11 -4.19
N ILE A 32 -14.43 10.67 -4.35
CA ILE A 32 -14.62 12.05 -4.81
C ILE A 32 -14.02 13.05 -3.80
N ALA A 33 -14.25 12.84 -2.49
CA ALA A 33 -13.68 13.69 -1.45
C ALA A 33 -12.15 13.64 -1.44
N SER A 34 -11.54 12.48 -1.66
CA SER A 34 -10.09 12.33 -1.75
C SER A 34 -9.51 13.10 -2.93
N ILE A 35 -10.15 13.01 -4.10
CA ILE A 35 -9.74 13.77 -5.29
C ILE A 35 -9.89 15.28 -5.03
N TYR A 36 -10.99 15.71 -4.41
CA TYR A 36 -11.22 17.10 -4.10
C TYR A 36 -10.17 17.68 -3.14
N VAL A 37 -9.77 16.92 -2.13
CA VAL A 37 -8.70 17.30 -1.20
C VAL A 37 -7.37 17.53 -1.93
N CYS A 38 -7.04 16.74 -2.94
CA CYS A 38 -5.80 16.93 -3.71
C CYS A 38 -5.72 18.30 -4.41
N PHE A 39 -6.86 18.93 -4.74
CA PHE A 39 -6.87 20.25 -5.39
C PHE A 39 -6.91 21.43 -4.42
N ILE A 40 -7.35 21.24 -3.18
CA ILE A 40 -7.58 22.34 -2.21
C ILE A 40 -6.56 22.32 -1.07
N ALA A 41 -6.02 21.16 -0.73
CA ALA A 41 -5.10 21.04 0.38
C ALA A 41 -3.77 21.76 0.06
N SER A 42 -3.20 22.43 1.07
CA SER A 42 -1.85 22.96 0.98
C SER A 42 -0.81 21.85 0.91
N ASP A 43 0.39 22.15 0.39
CA ASP A 43 1.50 21.19 0.26
C ASP A 43 1.82 20.47 1.56
N TYR A 44 1.70 21.14 2.70
CA TYR A 44 1.89 20.54 4.02
C TYR A 44 0.91 19.37 4.26
N TRP A 45 -0.37 19.59 3.99
CA TRP A 45 -1.39 18.55 4.18
C TRP A 45 -1.25 17.42 3.16
N LEU A 46 -0.87 17.73 1.93
CA LEU A 46 -0.62 16.72 0.89
C LEU A 46 0.54 15.81 1.29
N ILE A 47 1.64 16.36 1.78
CA ILE A 47 2.79 15.58 2.25
C ILE A 47 2.38 14.69 3.42
N LEU A 48 1.64 15.25 4.40
CA LEU A 48 1.19 14.49 5.57
C LEU A 48 0.26 13.33 5.18
N LEU A 49 -0.71 13.58 4.32
CA LEU A 49 -1.65 12.57 3.82
C LEU A 49 -0.95 11.49 2.99
N THR A 50 -0.01 11.89 2.14
CA THR A 50 0.79 10.95 1.33
C THR A 50 1.59 10.02 2.24
N ASN A 51 2.27 10.56 3.25
CA ASN A 51 3.00 9.73 4.22
C ASN A 51 2.06 8.79 4.99
N ALA A 52 0.90 9.27 5.42
CA ALA A 52 -0.10 8.44 6.10
C ALA A 52 -0.59 7.29 5.21
N LEU A 53 -0.84 7.54 3.92
CA LEU A 53 -1.24 6.53 2.96
C LEU A 53 -0.14 5.49 2.72
N LEU A 54 1.11 5.92 2.57
CA LEU A 54 2.25 5.01 2.39
C LEU A 54 2.44 4.09 3.60
N VAL A 55 2.35 4.64 4.82
CA VAL A 55 2.41 3.85 6.05
C VAL A 55 1.22 2.88 6.15
N SER A 56 0.04 3.31 5.72
CA SER A 56 -1.16 2.44 5.70
C SER A 56 -1.00 1.27 4.75
N ILE A 57 -0.42 1.48 3.56
CA ILE A 57 -0.13 0.40 2.60
C ILE A 57 0.87 -0.60 3.20
N ALA A 58 1.93 -0.10 3.85
CA ALA A 58 2.90 -0.95 4.53
C ALA A 58 2.26 -1.75 5.67
N ALA A 59 1.40 -1.13 6.48
CA ALA A 59 0.67 -1.79 7.55
C ALA A 59 -0.29 -2.86 7.02
N TRP A 60 -0.95 -2.63 5.90
CA TRP A 60 -1.80 -3.64 5.25
C TRP A 60 -0.98 -4.83 4.74
N GLY A 61 0.17 -4.58 4.13
CA GLY A 61 1.10 -5.64 3.73
C GLY A 61 1.51 -6.52 4.91
N LEU A 62 1.85 -5.90 6.04
CA LEU A 62 2.16 -6.62 7.28
C LEU A 62 0.95 -7.42 7.80
N ASN A 63 -0.24 -6.85 7.76
CA ASN A 63 -1.46 -7.51 8.22
C ASN A 63 -1.82 -8.73 7.36
N ILE A 64 -1.55 -8.71 6.06
CA ILE A 64 -1.74 -9.89 5.19
C ILE A 64 -0.85 -11.04 5.66
N VAL A 65 0.42 -10.77 5.92
CA VAL A 65 1.38 -11.81 6.32
C VAL A 65 1.15 -12.26 7.76
N SER A 66 1.01 -11.34 8.71
CA SER A 66 0.87 -11.69 10.13
C SER A 66 -0.56 -12.05 10.51
N GLY A 67 -1.55 -11.35 9.92
CA GLY A 67 -2.96 -11.56 10.25
C GLY A 67 -3.59 -12.74 9.52
N LEU A 68 -3.42 -12.85 8.20
CA LEU A 68 -4.04 -13.91 7.40
C LEU A 68 -3.17 -15.17 7.31
N ALA A 69 -1.86 -15.03 7.11
CA ALA A 69 -0.96 -16.18 7.04
C ALA A 69 -0.45 -16.66 8.41
N GLY A 70 -0.71 -15.91 9.49
CA GLY A 70 -0.32 -16.27 10.85
C GLY A 70 1.19 -16.30 11.08
N GLN A 71 1.97 -15.67 10.21
CA GLN A 71 3.44 -15.66 10.27
C GLN A 71 3.94 -14.36 10.88
N ILE A 72 4.90 -14.46 11.81
CA ILE A 72 5.58 -13.28 12.35
C ILE A 72 6.62 -12.81 11.33
N ASN A 73 6.40 -11.64 10.74
CA ASN A 73 7.31 -11.06 9.76
C ASN A 73 8.13 -9.92 10.38
N LEU A 74 9.27 -10.24 10.95
CA LEU A 74 10.21 -9.25 11.48
C LEU A 74 10.98 -8.51 10.37
N ALA A 75 11.04 -9.08 9.17
CA ALA A 75 11.77 -8.49 8.04
C ALA A 75 10.94 -7.45 7.26
N HIS A 76 9.66 -7.22 7.62
CA HIS A 76 8.79 -6.30 6.86
C HIS A 76 9.37 -4.90 6.74
N GLY A 77 9.92 -4.35 7.83
CA GLY A 77 10.59 -3.04 7.83
C GLY A 77 11.79 -2.98 6.89
N VAL A 78 12.53 -4.09 6.76
CA VAL A 78 13.68 -4.19 5.84
C VAL A 78 13.21 -4.10 4.38
N PHE A 79 12.12 -4.77 4.01
CA PHE A 79 11.56 -4.69 2.64
C PHE A 79 11.07 -3.29 2.31
N VAL A 80 10.40 -2.62 3.24
CA VAL A 80 10.00 -1.22 3.08
C VAL A 80 11.24 -0.33 2.91
N GLY A 81 12.28 -0.54 3.72
CA GLY A 81 13.55 0.20 3.64
C GLY A 81 14.25 0.01 2.29
N ILE A 82 14.33 -1.22 1.78
CA ILE A 82 14.92 -1.53 0.47
C ILE A 82 14.14 -0.85 -0.65
N GLY A 83 12.81 -0.97 -0.64
CA GLY A 83 11.96 -0.30 -1.62
C GLY A 83 12.17 1.23 -1.62
N THR A 84 12.19 1.83 -0.44
CA THR A 84 12.39 3.28 -0.27
C THR A 84 13.77 3.72 -0.74
N TYR A 85 14.83 2.99 -0.36
CA TYR A 85 16.20 3.34 -0.80
C TYR A 85 16.36 3.20 -2.31
N THR A 86 15.84 2.11 -2.88
CA THR A 86 15.88 1.90 -4.34
C THR A 86 15.10 3.00 -5.07
N SER A 87 13.93 3.41 -4.56
CA SER A 87 13.16 4.52 -5.11
C SER A 87 13.93 5.84 -5.05
N ALA A 88 14.61 6.11 -3.94
CA ALA A 88 15.43 7.32 -3.78
C ALA A 88 16.61 7.37 -4.75
N VAL A 89 17.25 6.23 -5.03
CA VAL A 89 18.35 6.13 -5.98
C VAL A 89 17.86 6.24 -7.42
N LEU A 90 16.79 5.53 -7.78
CA LEU A 90 16.32 5.49 -9.16
C LEU A 90 15.56 6.75 -9.58
N GLY A 91 14.71 7.29 -8.69
CA GLY A 91 13.86 8.45 -8.99
C GLY A 91 14.37 9.79 -8.42
N GLY A 92 15.37 9.75 -7.55
CA GLY A 92 15.91 10.95 -6.91
C GLY A 92 16.88 11.73 -7.78
N VAL A 93 17.05 13.00 -7.43
CA VAL A 93 18.09 13.87 -8.04
C VAL A 93 19.45 13.53 -7.43
N ALA A 94 20.48 13.48 -8.28
CA ALA A 94 21.85 13.26 -7.82
C ALA A 94 22.29 14.36 -6.85
N THR A 95 22.70 13.98 -5.65
CA THR A 95 23.27 14.87 -4.65
C THR A 95 24.67 14.40 -4.27
N ARG A 96 25.39 15.20 -3.43
CA ARG A 96 26.72 14.79 -2.97
C ARG A 96 26.76 13.45 -2.22
N SER A 97 25.64 13.03 -1.67
CA SER A 97 25.53 11.84 -0.81
C SER A 97 24.80 10.68 -1.45
N VAL A 98 23.99 10.92 -2.49
CA VAL A 98 23.16 9.90 -3.14
C VAL A 98 23.31 10.03 -4.66
N ILE A 99 23.58 8.92 -5.30
CA ILE A 99 23.55 8.81 -6.76
C ILE A 99 22.08 8.71 -7.16
N GLY A 100 21.57 9.72 -7.88
CA GLY A 100 20.21 9.74 -8.43
C GLY A 100 20.26 9.51 -9.94
N PHE A 101 19.35 8.69 -10.46
CA PHE A 101 19.20 8.43 -11.89
C PHE A 101 18.09 9.25 -12.54
N GLU A 102 17.29 9.96 -11.76
CA GLU A 102 16.19 10.83 -12.22
C GLU A 102 15.21 10.13 -13.20
N LEU A 103 14.97 8.84 -12.97
CA LEU A 103 14.06 8.08 -13.81
C LEU A 103 12.61 8.50 -13.58
N ASP A 104 11.77 8.34 -14.60
CA ASP A 104 10.35 8.59 -14.50
C ASP A 104 9.65 7.66 -13.49
N LEU A 105 8.60 8.15 -12.84
CA LEU A 105 7.80 7.42 -11.85
C LEU A 105 7.37 6.02 -12.33
N ILE A 106 6.95 5.93 -13.61
CA ILE A 106 6.48 4.68 -14.23
C ILE A 106 7.58 3.62 -14.29
N ILE A 107 8.84 4.04 -14.32
CA ILE A 107 10.00 3.14 -14.41
C ILE A 107 10.51 2.79 -13.01
N TRP A 108 10.80 3.78 -12.16
CA TRP A 108 11.42 3.50 -10.87
C TRP A 108 10.48 2.82 -9.87
N LEU A 109 9.16 3.08 -9.95
CA LEU A 109 8.19 2.47 -9.03
C LEU A 109 8.16 0.93 -9.15
N PRO A 110 7.97 0.33 -10.34
CA PRO A 110 8.02 -1.13 -10.47
C PRO A 110 9.41 -1.70 -10.20
N LEU A 111 10.49 -1.01 -10.56
CA LEU A 111 11.85 -1.48 -10.28
C LEU A 111 12.15 -1.56 -8.78
N SER A 112 11.70 -0.58 -8.00
CA SER A 112 11.85 -0.63 -6.54
C SER A 112 11.04 -1.77 -5.91
N GLY A 113 9.86 -2.06 -6.44
CA GLY A 113 9.07 -3.21 -6.03
C GLY A 113 9.74 -4.55 -6.37
N ILE A 114 10.31 -4.67 -7.58
CA ILE A 114 11.07 -5.86 -8.00
C ILE A 114 12.30 -6.06 -7.12
N ALA A 115 13.05 -5.00 -6.81
CA ALA A 115 14.22 -5.09 -5.94
C ALA A 115 13.85 -5.63 -4.54
N ALA A 116 12.79 -5.10 -3.93
CA ALA A 116 12.30 -5.60 -2.64
C ALA A 116 11.82 -7.07 -2.74
N ALA A 117 11.13 -7.44 -3.83
CA ALA A 117 10.66 -8.80 -4.05
C ALA A 117 11.81 -9.80 -4.24
N LEU A 118 12.87 -9.45 -4.98
CA LEU A 118 14.05 -10.30 -5.18
C LEU A 118 14.75 -10.61 -3.84
N ILE A 119 14.92 -9.60 -2.98
CA ILE A 119 15.52 -9.81 -1.67
C ILE A 119 14.61 -10.69 -0.79
N GLY A 120 13.29 -10.49 -0.86
CA GLY A 120 12.32 -11.35 -0.20
C GLY A 120 12.43 -12.81 -0.65
N LEU A 121 12.63 -13.04 -1.94
CA LEU A 121 12.80 -14.35 -2.53
C LEU A 121 14.10 -15.02 -2.07
N ILE A 122 15.21 -14.28 -2.03
CA ILE A 122 16.50 -14.77 -1.52
C ILE A 122 16.39 -15.16 -0.03
N LEU A 123 15.76 -14.29 0.79
CA LEU A 123 15.54 -14.59 2.21
C LEU A 123 14.64 -15.82 2.41
N SER A 124 13.62 -15.99 1.58
CA SER A 124 12.75 -17.16 1.61
C SER A 124 13.51 -18.44 1.29
N LEU A 125 14.42 -18.41 0.29
CA LEU A 125 15.25 -19.58 -0.05
C LEU A 125 16.26 -19.97 1.03
N ILE A 126 16.72 -19.01 1.84
CA ILE A 126 17.67 -19.26 2.93
C ILE A 126 16.96 -19.89 4.14
N HIS A 127 15.65 -19.69 4.28
CA HIS A 127 14.87 -20.18 5.44
C HIS A 127 14.13 -21.50 5.18
N ILE A 128 14.27 -22.11 4.01
CA ILE A 128 13.85 -23.48 3.72
C ILE A 128 15.00 -24.44 4.03
#